data_ff251b148e7636833b5d4b2a72a44766
#
_entry.id   ff251b148e7636833b5d4b2a72a44766
#
_cell.length_a   1.000
_cell.length_b   1.000
_cell.length_c   1.000
_cell.angle_alpha   90.00
_cell.angle_beta   90.00
_cell.angle_gamma   90.00
#
_symmetry.space_group_name_H-M   'P 1'
#
loop_
_entity.id
_entity.type
_entity.pdbx_description
1 polymer ?
#
loop_
_entity_poly.entity_id
_entity_poly.type
_entity_poly.pdbx_seq_one_letter_code
_entity_poly.pdbx_strand_id
1 'polypeptide(L)'
;MKRKPDIWSKNPDSEDLKAAGHYLSLIMAEHQFSSLITALRHAPTIMHDAKDLLRASQTHLLPKDNPHVAENLKRIKKGKKLSPVLLIRGNAPKGITLTIADGHHRICASWYWNEDEPVACRIVEFVKPHKPKA
;
A
#
# COMPACT_ATOMS: atom_id res chain seq x y z
N MET A 1 12.18 27.89 6.51
CA MET A 1 12.01 26.85 5.49
C MET A 1 10.56 26.39 5.46
N LYS A 2 9.91 26.57 4.33
CA LYS A 2 8.52 26.10 4.20
C LYS A 2 8.52 24.57 4.11
N ARG A 3 7.85 23.92 5.04
CA ARG A 3 7.57 22.50 4.97
C ARG A 3 6.70 22.24 3.75
N LYS A 4 7.05 21.24 2.94
CA LYS A 4 6.17 20.76 1.89
C LYS A 4 4.89 20.23 2.52
N PRO A 5 3.70 20.49 1.93
CA PRO A 5 2.47 19.95 2.49
C PRO A 5 2.53 18.42 2.55
N ASP A 6 2.04 17.87 3.65
CA ASP A 6 1.86 16.43 3.78
C ASP A 6 0.75 15.98 2.82
N ILE A 7 1.08 15.08 1.90
CA ILE A 7 0.14 14.59 0.90
C ILE A 7 -0.65 13.36 1.36
N TRP A 8 -0.40 12.87 2.58
CA TRP A 8 -0.99 11.64 3.09
C TRP A 8 -1.93 11.88 4.26
N SER A 9 -3.07 11.19 4.27
CA SER A 9 -3.93 11.11 5.44
C SER A 9 -3.42 10.03 6.39
N LYS A 10 -3.90 10.04 7.64
CA LYS A 10 -3.43 9.10 8.68
C LYS A 10 -4.00 7.69 8.52
N ASN A 11 -5.23 7.59 8.06
CA ASN A 11 -5.96 6.33 8.07
C ASN A 11 -6.39 5.94 6.66
N PRO A 12 -6.45 4.63 6.35
CA PRO A 12 -7.02 4.18 5.09
C PRO A 12 -8.52 4.44 5.04
N ASP A 13 -9.03 4.65 3.83
CA ASP A 13 -10.47 4.75 3.61
C ASP A 13 -11.10 3.35 3.67
N SER A 14 -12.38 3.27 4.02
CA SER A 14 -13.13 2.01 3.99
C SER A 14 -13.13 1.36 2.59
N GLU A 15 -13.16 2.19 1.54
CA GLU A 15 -13.11 1.70 0.16
C GLU A 15 -11.76 1.06 -0.17
N ASP A 16 -10.66 1.56 0.38
CA ASP A 16 -9.33 0.96 0.21
C ASP A 16 -9.26 -0.42 0.85
N LEU A 17 -9.80 -0.55 2.07
CA LEU A 17 -9.85 -1.83 2.76
C LEU A 17 -10.68 -2.85 2.00
N LYS A 18 -11.78 -2.41 1.42
CA LYS A 18 -12.65 -3.23 0.59
C LYS A 18 -11.93 -3.68 -0.69
N ALA A 19 -11.25 -2.75 -1.35
CA ALA A 19 -10.46 -3.06 -2.55
C ALA A 19 -9.33 -4.05 -2.25
N ALA A 20 -8.64 -3.87 -1.13
CA ALA A 20 -7.61 -4.80 -0.68
C ALA A 20 -8.20 -6.20 -0.46
N GLY A 21 -9.37 -6.29 0.16
CA GLY A 21 -10.07 -7.55 0.35
C GLY A 21 -10.41 -8.26 -0.97
N HIS A 22 -10.89 -7.51 -1.95
CA HIS A 22 -11.19 -8.05 -3.29
C HIS A 22 -9.94 -8.62 -3.95
N TYR A 23 -8.83 -7.88 -3.90
CA TYR A 23 -7.57 -8.35 -4.46
C TYR A 23 -7.07 -9.61 -3.75
N LEU A 24 -7.05 -9.58 -2.41
CA LEU A 24 -6.53 -10.69 -1.62
C LEU A 24 -7.37 -11.96 -1.77
N SER A 25 -8.68 -11.82 -2.04
CA SER A 25 -9.55 -12.97 -2.29
C SER A 25 -9.13 -13.80 -3.50
N LEU A 26 -8.33 -13.21 -4.40
CA LEU A 26 -7.82 -13.90 -5.59
C LEU A 26 -6.56 -14.72 -5.29
N ILE A 27 -5.88 -14.45 -4.18
CA ILE A 27 -4.58 -15.06 -3.88
C ILE A 27 -4.57 -15.82 -2.55
N MET A 28 -5.64 -15.79 -1.78
CA MET A 28 -5.73 -16.52 -0.51
C MET A 28 -7.19 -16.75 -0.11
N ALA A 29 -7.40 -17.63 0.88
CA ALA A 29 -8.73 -17.98 1.38
C ALA A 29 -9.29 -16.86 2.27
N GLU A 30 -10.61 -16.82 2.39
CA GLU A 30 -11.32 -15.77 3.13
C GLU A 30 -10.87 -15.63 4.58
N HIS A 31 -10.69 -16.74 5.29
CA HIS A 31 -10.24 -16.67 6.69
C HIS A 31 -8.85 -16.04 6.84
N GLN A 32 -8.00 -16.14 5.80
CA GLN A 32 -6.68 -15.52 5.78
C GLN A 32 -6.77 -14.03 5.51
N PHE A 33 -7.46 -13.62 4.43
CA PHE A 33 -7.50 -12.19 4.11
C PHE A 33 -8.38 -11.39 5.08
N SER A 34 -9.41 -12.00 5.69
CA SER A 34 -10.22 -11.31 6.70
C SER A 34 -9.36 -10.84 7.88
N SER A 35 -8.48 -11.72 8.35
CA SER A 35 -7.54 -11.38 9.43
C SER A 35 -6.59 -10.27 9.02
N LEU A 36 -6.09 -10.31 7.77
CA LEU A 36 -5.18 -9.30 7.25
C LEU A 36 -5.88 -7.94 7.12
N ILE A 37 -7.12 -7.90 6.63
CA ILE A 37 -7.88 -6.64 6.52
C ILE A 37 -8.10 -6.03 7.91
N THR A 38 -8.45 -6.83 8.90
CA THR A 38 -8.59 -6.34 10.28
C THR A 38 -7.27 -5.77 10.80
N ALA A 39 -6.17 -6.49 10.56
CA ALA A 39 -4.83 -6.04 10.96
C ALA A 39 -4.45 -4.73 10.26
N LEU A 40 -4.72 -4.59 8.96
CA LEU A 40 -4.44 -3.37 8.20
C LEU A 40 -5.23 -2.18 8.73
N ARG A 41 -6.47 -2.40 9.18
CA ARG A 41 -7.31 -1.36 9.76
C ARG A 41 -6.69 -0.75 11.02
N HIS A 42 -5.98 -1.56 11.80
CA HIS A 42 -5.45 -1.16 13.11
C HIS A 42 -3.93 -0.97 13.12
N ALA A 43 -3.23 -1.30 12.05
CA ALA A 43 -1.78 -1.15 11.98
C ALA A 43 -1.37 0.32 12.05
N PRO A 44 -0.20 0.63 12.61
CA PRO A 44 0.29 2.02 12.56
C PRO A 44 0.66 2.42 11.14
N THR A 45 0.51 3.69 10.84
CA THR A 45 0.96 4.25 9.58
C THR A 45 2.44 4.56 9.69
N ILE A 46 3.24 4.00 8.79
CA ILE A 46 4.68 4.18 8.72
C ILE A 46 5.06 4.67 7.32
N MET A 47 6.27 5.17 7.18
CA MET A 47 6.72 5.80 5.93
C MET A 47 7.81 4.98 5.25
N HIS A 48 7.69 4.80 3.93
CA HIS A 48 8.69 4.15 3.10
C HIS A 48 8.81 4.87 1.76
N ASP A 49 10.00 4.83 1.16
CA ASP A 49 10.21 5.43 -0.15
C ASP A 49 9.49 4.65 -1.25
N ALA A 50 8.90 5.36 -2.21
CA ALA A 50 8.20 4.74 -3.33
C ALA A 50 9.11 3.76 -4.10
N LYS A 51 10.36 4.12 -4.33
CA LYS A 51 11.33 3.26 -5.04
C LYS A 51 11.51 1.92 -4.35
N ASP A 52 11.56 1.93 -3.01
CA ASP A 52 11.76 0.70 -2.23
C ASP A 52 10.50 -0.18 -2.26
N LEU A 53 9.33 0.44 -2.21
CA LEU A 53 8.06 -0.27 -2.32
C LEU A 53 7.91 -0.95 -3.68
N LEU A 54 8.28 -0.25 -4.77
CA LEU A 54 8.22 -0.80 -6.12
C LEU A 54 9.19 -1.98 -6.27
N ARG A 55 10.42 -1.84 -5.77
CA ARG A 55 11.43 -2.91 -5.82
C ARG A 55 11.00 -4.12 -4.98
N ALA A 56 10.57 -3.89 -3.75
CA ALA A 56 10.20 -4.98 -2.84
C ALA A 56 8.99 -5.77 -3.35
N SER A 57 8.07 -5.11 -4.02
CA SER A 57 6.88 -5.75 -4.59
C SER A 57 7.11 -6.29 -6.00
N GLN A 58 8.26 -5.98 -6.61
CA GLN A 58 8.57 -6.32 -8.01
C GLN A 58 7.51 -5.81 -8.99
N THR A 59 6.95 -4.63 -8.68
CA THR A 59 5.99 -3.97 -9.57
C THR A 59 6.69 -2.83 -10.31
N HIS A 60 6.11 -2.45 -11.44
CA HIS A 60 6.67 -1.40 -12.28
C HIS A 60 6.13 -0.03 -11.93
N LEU A 61 6.96 1.00 -12.15
CA LEU A 61 6.50 2.37 -12.15
C LEU A 61 5.62 2.57 -13.40
N LEU A 62 4.34 2.82 -13.18
CA LEU A 62 3.41 3.06 -14.28
C LEU A 62 3.68 4.42 -14.93
N PRO A 63 3.34 4.60 -16.22
CA PRO A 63 3.51 5.89 -16.89
C PRO A 63 2.72 7.00 -16.19
N LYS A 64 3.25 8.21 -16.26
CA LYS A 64 2.61 9.40 -15.65
C LYS A 64 1.21 9.66 -16.21
N ASP A 65 0.97 9.29 -17.49
CA ASP A 65 -0.32 9.46 -18.15
C ASP A 65 -1.29 8.29 -17.91
N ASN A 66 -0.88 7.26 -17.14
CA ASN A 66 -1.84 6.25 -16.69
C ASN A 66 -3.01 6.98 -16.01
N PRO A 67 -4.27 6.68 -16.37
CA PRO A 67 -5.42 7.43 -15.87
C PRO A 67 -5.50 7.51 -14.34
N HIS A 68 -5.18 6.42 -13.65
CA HIS A 68 -5.25 6.40 -12.18
C HIS A 68 -4.08 7.14 -11.55
N VAL A 69 -2.88 7.04 -12.14
CA VAL A 69 -1.72 7.82 -11.69
C VAL A 69 -1.99 9.31 -11.89
N ALA A 70 -2.48 9.69 -13.07
CA ALA A 70 -2.80 11.09 -13.39
C ALA A 70 -3.87 11.65 -12.46
N GLU A 71 -4.90 10.87 -12.12
CA GLU A 71 -5.95 11.29 -11.21
C GLU A 71 -5.41 11.53 -9.80
N ASN A 72 -4.54 10.66 -9.30
CA ASN A 72 -3.92 10.83 -8.00
C ASN A 72 -3.00 12.06 -7.96
N LEU A 73 -2.25 12.31 -9.04
CA LEU A 73 -1.43 13.52 -9.16
C LEU A 73 -2.28 14.78 -9.11
N LYS A 74 -3.42 14.76 -9.79
CA LYS A 74 -4.37 15.86 -9.80
C LYS A 74 -4.91 16.14 -8.39
N ARG A 75 -5.23 15.08 -7.64
CA ARG A 75 -5.66 15.20 -6.25
C ARG A 75 -4.60 15.85 -5.39
N ILE A 76 -3.34 15.43 -5.52
CA ILE A 76 -2.22 16.03 -4.79
C ILE A 76 -2.12 17.52 -5.09
N LYS A 77 -2.18 17.89 -6.36
CA LYS A 77 -2.10 19.31 -6.78
C LYS A 77 -3.23 20.17 -6.23
N LYS A 78 -4.41 19.56 -6.01
CA LYS A 78 -5.57 20.24 -5.43
C LYS A 78 -5.55 20.28 -3.90
N GLY A 79 -4.50 19.76 -3.27
CA GLY A 79 -4.39 19.70 -1.82
C GLY A 79 -5.22 18.61 -1.16
N LYS A 80 -5.72 17.66 -1.94
CA LYS A 80 -6.44 16.50 -1.40
C LYS A 80 -5.44 15.44 -0.98
N LYS A 81 -5.60 14.93 0.23
CA LYS A 81 -4.69 13.92 0.76
C LYS A 81 -5.01 12.54 0.22
N LEU A 82 -3.96 11.77 -0.02
CA LEU A 82 -4.07 10.36 -0.41
C LEU A 82 -4.11 9.50 0.85
N SER A 83 -4.86 8.41 0.79
CA SER A 83 -4.90 7.44 1.90
C SER A 83 -3.66 6.55 1.89
N PRO A 84 -3.21 6.06 3.06
CA PRO A 84 -2.04 5.17 3.14
C PRO A 84 -2.21 3.93 2.29
N VAL A 85 -1.11 3.45 1.71
CA VAL A 85 -1.13 2.21 0.94
C VAL A 85 -1.15 0.99 1.87
N LEU A 86 -1.74 -0.09 1.42
CA LEU A 86 -1.97 -1.28 2.23
C LEU A 86 -1.07 -2.41 1.72
N LEU A 87 -0.21 -2.91 2.60
CA LEU A 87 0.87 -3.82 2.24
C LEU A 87 0.88 -5.05 3.15
N ILE A 88 1.29 -6.18 2.57
CA ILE A 88 1.58 -7.40 3.33
C ILE A 88 3.07 -7.68 3.17
N ARG A 89 3.78 -7.81 4.29
CA ARG A 89 5.22 -8.02 4.30
C ARG A 89 5.60 -9.28 3.55
N GLY A 90 6.63 -9.18 2.72
CA GLY A 90 7.22 -10.32 2.05
C GLY A 90 8.19 -11.07 2.96
N ASN A 91 8.82 -12.09 2.40
CA ASN A 91 9.85 -12.87 3.09
C ASN A 91 10.90 -13.27 2.05
N ALA A 92 11.92 -12.43 1.91
CA ALA A 92 12.94 -12.62 0.89
C ALA A 92 13.67 -13.99 1.01
N PRO A 93 14.01 -14.48 2.22
CA PRO A 93 14.61 -15.82 2.32
C PRO A 93 13.74 -16.95 1.77
N LYS A 94 12.42 -16.77 1.73
CA LYS A 94 11.48 -17.75 1.17
C LYS A 94 11.04 -17.39 -0.25
N GLY A 95 11.63 -16.36 -0.85
CA GLY A 95 11.27 -15.93 -2.20
C GLY A 95 9.91 -15.25 -2.30
N ILE A 96 9.39 -14.73 -1.20
CA ILE A 96 8.07 -14.07 -1.18
C ILE A 96 8.28 -12.56 -1.24
N THR A 97 7.69 -11.91 -2.26
CA THR A 97 7.75 -10.45 -2.43
C THR A 97 6.77 -9.74 -1.51
N LEU A 98 7.00 -8.43 -1.31
CA LEU A 98 6.01 -7.56 -0.71
C LEU A 98 4.74 -7.58 -1.56
N THR A 99 3.57 -7.71 -0.94
CA THR A 99 2.29 -7.62 -1.64
C THR A 99 1.70 -6.23 -1.44
N ILE A 100 1.40 -5.55 -2.55
CA ILE A 100 0.62 -4.31 -2.52
C ILE A 100 -0.85 -4.74 -2.59
N ALA A 101 -1.51 -4.75 -1.44
CA ALA A 101 -2.93 -5.14 -1.38
C ALA A 101 -3.81 -4.03 -1.97
N ASP A 102 -3.40 -2.77 -1.81
CA ASP A 102 -4.06 -1.63 -2.43
C ASP A 102 -3.12 -0.42 -2.43
N GLY A 103 -3.12 0.33 -3.52
CA GLY A 103 -2.40 1.61 -3.58
C GLY A 103 -1.25 1.72 -4.57
N HIS A 104 -1.10 0.78 -5.50
CA HIS A 104 -0.01 0.85 -6.50
C HIS A 104 0.00 2.18 -7.26
N HIS A 105 -1.16 2.66 -7.69
CA HIS A 105 -1.25 3.94 -8.42
C HIS A 105 -0.86 5.13 -7.54
N ARG A 106 -1.17 5.08 -6.24
CA ARG A 106 -0.77 6.13 -5.29
C ARG A 106 0.74 6.17 -5.09
N ILE A 107 1.38 5.00 -5.03
CA ILE A 107 2.85 4.91 -4.96
C ILE A 107 3.47 5.56 -6.18
N CYS A 108 2.98 5.23 -7.37
CA CYS A 108 3.50 5.81 -8.62
C CYS A 108 3.27 7.32 -8.68
N ALA A 109 2.09 7.79 -8.31
CA ALA A 109 1.79 9.22 -8.28
C ALA A 109 2.70 9.98 -7.31
N SER A 110 2.93 9.42 -6.13
CA SER A 110 3.84 9.99 -5.14
C SER A 110 5.25 10.14 -5.71
N TRP A 111 5.73 9.11 -6.42
CA TRP A 111 7.05 9.16 -7.07
C TRP A 111 7.16 10.31 -8.06
N TYR A 112 6.15 10.48 -8.93
CA TYR A 112 6.15 11.58 -9.91
C TYR A 112 6.01 12.95 -9.26
N TRP A 113 5.28 13.04 -8.15
CA TRP A 113 5.13 14.29 -7.41
C TRP A 113 6.47 14.72 -6.82
N ASN A 114 7.16 13.83 -6.15
CA ASN A 114 8.48 14.04 -5.56
C ASN A 114 9.04 12.69 -5.17
N GLU A 115 10.05 12.20 -5.89
CA GLU A 115 10.64 10.88 -5.63
C GLU A 115 11.25 10.73 -4.24
N ASP A 116 11.59 11.86 -3.60
CA ASP A 116 12.14 11.88 -2.24
C ASP A 116 11.05 11.92 -1.16
N GLU A 117 9.78 12.07 -1.55
CA GLU A 117 8.66 12.09 -0.61
C GLU A 117 8.35 10.68 -0.16
N PRO A 118 8.39 10.38 1.15
CA PRO A 118 8.03 9.04 1.61
C PRO A 118 6.52 8.79 1.47
N VAL A 119 6.18 7.53 1.25
CA VAL A 119 4.81 7.05 1.09
C VAL A 119 4.29 6.54 2.42
N ALA A 120 3.10 6.99 2.81
CA ALA A 120 2.43 6.49 4.00
C ALA A 120 1.92 5.07 3.75
N CYS A 121 2.27 4.14 4.63
CA CYS A 121 1.98 2.72 4.47
C CYS A 121 1.43 2.12 5.75
N ARG A 122 0.62 1.09 5.60
CA ARG A 122 0.32 0.13 6.66
C ARG A 122 0.80 -1.23 6.20
N ILE A 123 1.66 -1.87 7.00
CA ILE A 123 2.26 -3.16 6.68
C ILE A 123 1.86 -4.16 7.76
N VAL A 124 1.34 -5.30 7.34
CA VAL A 124 0.99 -6.40 8.25
C VAL A 124 1.71 -7.67 7.82
N GLU A 125 1.87 -8.57 8.77
CA GLU A 125 2.51 -9.88 8.52
C GLU A 125 1.47 -10.88 8.04
N PHE A 126 1.87 -11.69 7.05
CA PHE A 126 1.09 -12.87 6.72
C PHE A 126 1.40 -13.94 7.78
N VAL A 127 0.43 -14.24 8.61
CA VAL A 127 0.58 -15.25 9.65
C VAL A 127 -0.11 -16.52 9.20
N LYS A 128 0.67 -17.62 9.03
CA LYS A 128 0.09 -18.92 8.73
C LYS A 128 -0.79 -19.35 9.91
N PRO A 129 -1.99 -19.91 9.64
CA PRO A 129 -2.79 -20.45 10.72
C PRO A 129 -1.97 -21.49 11.50
N HIS A 130 -2.08 -21.43 12.83
CA HIS A 130 -1.41 -22.40 13.69
C HIS A 130 -1.96 -23.78 13.36
N LYS A 131 -1.11 -24.68 12.90
CA LYS A 131 -1.51 -26.08 12.78
C LYS A 131 -1.73 -26.63 14.17
N PRO A 132 -2.91 -27.22 14.48
CA PRO A 132 -3.08 -27.84 15.76
C PRO A 132 -2.00 -28.92 15.93
N LYS A 133 -1.37 -28.92 17.08
CA LYS A 133 -0.41 -29.96 17.41
C LYS A 133 -1.17 -31.28 17.46
N ALA A 134 -0.67 -32.24 16.73
CA ALA A 134 -1.22 -33.59 16.78
C ALA A 134 -1.10 -34.19 18.17
#